data_a57da5bbd83f6e100572b6c95a88cc95
#
_entry.id   a57da5bbd83f6e100572b6c95a88cc95
#
_cell.length_a   1.000
_cell.length_b   1.000
_cell.length_c   1.000
_cell.angle_alpha   90.00
_cell.angle_beta   90.00
_cell.angle_gamma   90.00
#
_symmetry.space_group_name_H-M   'P 1'
#
loop_
_entity.id
_entity.type
_entity.pdbx_description
1 polymer ?
#
loop_
_entity_poly.entity_id
_entity_poly.type
_entity_poly.pdbx_seq_one_letter_code
_entity_poly.pdbx_strand_id
1 'polypeptide(L)'
;MSLLSKYRGLQVILIVAAYLLCAKHLPLFWHQAFFTFSIFVKDLLMWILPLTVGFFIAHAIGSFKHQAPLFVLILILFETASNFSSVWYAYLGGHLSVDYLPILKTTVMNASLDPLWRIPFARPSWWSADKGALLGLALGLIGSRMLGLQTIIENGKKTAQWILTNVFSRLIPLFVLGFVARMYQMNLFSHMMRHYSLLLLWLVALICFYILILFWIGSGVKGMPQAIKNLLPAGGIAFTSGCSISTMPWTIEGASKNLETPDLAKAVIPATTNIQQIGDCLTNTFLCFLLYTHFFGHTPEFSTWLAFSSVFVLARFATAAVLGGAIFIMLPIYESYLSFTAEMTAIILAFNVILDPLVTSANVIANGALCKVFERVWNRVTRKRLIDNTPP
;
A
#
# COMPACT_ATOMS: atom_id res chain seq x y z
N MET A 1 11.27 -14.63 -21.56
CA MET A 1 11.26 -14.12 -20.17
C MET A 1 11.34 -15.31 -19.24
N SER A 2 12.38 -15.44 -18.42
CA SER A 2 12.58 -16.60 -17.54
C SER A 2 11.45 -16.67 -16.49
N LEU A 3 11.08 -17.90 -16.09
CA LEU A 3 10.09 -18.18 -15.03
C LEU A 3 10.36 -17.33 -13.75
N LEU A 4 11.64 -17.08 -13.44
CA LEU A 4 12.08 -16.26 -12.31
C LEU A 4 11.62 -14.79 -12.39
N SER A 5 11.47 -14.20 -13.60
CA SER A 5 10.99 -12.81 -13.71
C SER A 5 9.50 -12.68 -13.39
N LYS A 6 8.74 -13.78 -13.48
CA LYS A 6 7.31 -13.86 -13.18
C LYS A 6 7.03 -13.87 -11.67
N TYR A 7 8.01 -14.33 -10.85
CA TYR A 7 7.86 -14.51 -9.40
C TYR A 7 8.89 -13.67 -8.63
N ARG A 8 8.80 -12.35 -8.70
CA ARG A 8 9.74 -11.44 -8.01
C ARG A 8 9.76 -11.62 -6.50
N GLY A 9 8.62 -11.89 -5.88
CA GLY A 9 8.57 -12.23 -4.47
C GLY A 9 9.41 -13.45 -4.12
N LEU A 10 9.38 -14.50 -4.95
CA LEU A 10 10.23 -15.67 -4.78
C LEU A 10 11.73 -15.35 -4.92
N GLN A 11 12.10 -14.45 -5.86
CA GLN A 11 13.50 -13.99 -5.97
C GLN A 11 13.97 -13.29 -4.71
N VAL A 12 13.15 -12.39 -4.14
CA VAL A 12 13.48 -11.71 -2.87
C VAL A 12 13.68 -12.73 -1.75
N ILE A 13 12.74 -13.67 -1.60
CA ILE A 13 12.81 -14.71 -0.58
C ILE A 13 14.09 -15.56 -0.75
N LEU A 14 14.40 -15.99 -1.97
CA LEU A 14 15.58 -16.82 -2.25
C LEU A 14 16.90 -16.06 -1.98
N ILE A 15 16.99 -14.79 -2.39
CA ILE A 15 18.18 -13.96 -2.17
C ILE A 15 18.37 -13.68 -0.67
N VAL A 16 17.29 -13.37 0.05
CA VAL A 16 17.33 -13.16 1.50
C VAL A 16 17.71 -14.44 2.23
N ALA A 17 17.14 -15.60 1.86
CA ALA A 17 17.46 -16.88 2.45
C ALA A 17 18.94 -17.25 2.20
N ALA A 18 19.42 -17.12 0.97
CA ALA A 18 20.82 -17.36 0.61
C ALA A 18 21.77 -16.44 1.41
N TYR A 19 21.41 -15.15 1.52
CA TYR A 19 22.19 -14.22 2.33
C TYR A 19 22.23 -14.66 3.81
N LEU A 20 21.10 -14.98 4.41
CA LEU A 20 21.04 -15.37 5.84
C LEU A 20 21.86 -16.63 6.14
N LEU A 21 21.92 -17.59 5.19
CA LEU A 21 22.76 -18.77 5.31
C LEU A 21 24.26 -18.45 5.28
N CYS A 22 24.67 -17.45 4.49
CA CYS A 22 26.06 -17.07 4.33
C CYS A 22 26.49 -15.91 5.25
N ALA A 23 25.55 -15.18 5.84
CA ALA A 23 25.79 -13.91 6.53
C ALA A 23 26.86 -14.02 7.63
N LYS A 24 26.90 -15.12 8.38
CA LYS A 24 27.89 -15.35 9.45
C LYS A 24 29.33 -15.36 8.93
N HIS A 25 29.55 -15.73 7.66
CA HIS A 25 30.88 -15.86 7.06
C HIS A 25 31.28 -14.63 6.24
N LEU A 26 30.37 -13.68 6.06
CA LEU A 26 30.65 -12.47 5.30
C LEU A 26 31.41 -11.43 6.15
N PRO A 27 32.49 -10.82 5.64
CA PRO A 27 33.12 -9.66 6.25
C PRO A 27 32.16 -8.48 6.39
N LEU A 28 32.36 -7.64 7.39
CA LEU A 28 31.55 -6.43 7.67
C LEU A 28 31.37 -5.53 6.45
N PHE A 29 32.41 -5.42 5.62
CA PHE A 29 32.39 -4.65 4.37
C PHE A 29 31.23 -5.02 3.46
N TRP A 30 30.88 -6.30 3.28
CA TRP A 30 29.79 -6.72 2.42
C TRP A 30 28.42 -6.32 2.98
N HIS A 31 28.24 -6.41 4.29
CA HIS A 31 27.01 -5.93 4.95
C HIS A 31 26.83 -4.43 4.74
N GLN A 32 27.91 -3.65 4.91
CA GLN A 32 27.89 -2.21 4.65
C GLN A 32 27.67 -1.90 3.17
N ALA A 33 28.28 -2.64 2.24
CA ALA A 33 28.10 -2.45 0.81
C ALA A 33 26.66 -2.68 0.37
N PHE A 34 26.03 -3.76 0.81
CA PHE A 34 24.62 -4.03 0.55
C PHE A 34 23.71 -2.95 1.13
N PHE A 35 23.98 -2.52 2.35
CA PHE A 35 23.19 -1.46 2.99
C PHE A 35 23.39 -0.12 2.28
N THR A 36 24.61 0.23 1.86
CA THR A 36 24.92 1.42 1.06
C THR A 36 24.14 1.45 -0.24
N PHE A 37 24.08 0.32 -0.95
CA PHE A 37 23.30 0.19 -2.17
C PHE A 37 21.79 0.43 -1.90
N SER A 38 21.27 -0.09 -0.81
CA SER A 38 19.86 0.12 -0.45
C SER A 38 19.54 1.58 -0.14
N ILE A 39 20.42 2.25 0.61
CA ILE A 39 20.26 3.70 0.87
C ILE A 39 20.32 4.50 -0.42
N PHE A 40 21.27 4.19 -1.31
CA PHE A 40 21.37 4.84 -2.61
C PHE A 40 20.09 4.69 -3.45
N VAL A 41 19.52 3.48 -3.54
CA VAL A 41 18.25 3.24 -4.26
C VAL A 41 17.11 3.99 -3.60
N LYS A 42 17.05 4.02 -2.26
CA LYS A 42 16.05 4.80 -1.50
C LYS A 42 16.13 6.28 -1.85
N ASP A 43 17.33 6.85 -1.83
CA ASP A 43 17.54 8.27 -2.12
C ASP A 43 17.13 8.62 -3.56
N LEU A 44 17.44 7.77 -4.54
CA LEU A 44 16.97 7.92 -5.92
C LEU A 44 15.44 7.89 -6.03
N LEU A 45 14.79 6.97 -5.31
CA LEU A 45 13.33 6.91 -5.24
C LEU A 45 12.75 8.20 -4.70
N MET A 46 13.34 8.73 -3.62
CA MET A 46 12.93 10.00 -3.01
C MET A 46 12.97 11.18 -3.99
N TRP A 47 13.94 11.19 -4.92
CA TRP A 47 14.04 12.22 -5.96
C TRP A 47 13.01 12.07 -7.07
N ILE A 48 12.65 10.85 -7.45
CA ILE A 48 11.72 10.60 -8.56
C ILE A 48 10.26 10.66 -8.11
N LEU A 49 10.02 10.39 -6.83
CA LEU A 49 8.68 10.21 -6.27
C LEU A 49 7.70 11.38 -6.50
N PRO A 50 8.05 12.67 -6.30
CA PRO A 50 7.10 13.75 -6.49
C PRO A 50 6.53 13.81 -7.91
N LEU A 51 7.39 13.55 -8.91
CA LEU A 51 6.95 13.51 -10.31
C LEU A 51 6.08 12.28 -10.60
N THR A 52 6.48 11.11 -10.11
CA THR A 52 5.71 9.88 -10.34
C THR A 52 4.31 9.97 -9.73
N VAL A 53 4.24 10.39 -8.47
CA VAL A 53 2.95 10.61 -7.77
C VAL A 53 2.11 11.64 -8.52
N GLY A 54 2.71 12.77 -8.92
CA GLY A 54 2.04 13.82 -9.67
C GLY A 54 1.43 13.32 -10.98
N PHE A 55 2.20 12.65 -11.81
CA PHE A 55 1.70 12.15 -13.10
C PHE A 55 0.67 11.02 -12.95
N PHE A 56 0.82 10.14 -11.95
CA PHE A 56 -0.16 9.08 -11.71
C PHE A 56 -1.50 9.62 -11.24
N ILE A 57 -1.50 10.56 -10.29
CA ILE A 57 -2.73 11.20 -9.82
C ILE A 57 -3.37 12.02 -10.96
N ALA A 58 -2.58 12.82 -11.68
CA ALA A 58 -3.08 13.60 -12.81
C ALA A 58 -3.74 12.71 -13.88
N HIS A 59 -3.10 11.59 -14.23
CA HIS A 59 -3.66 10.64 -15.18
C HIS A 59 -4.91 9.94 -14.63
N ALA A 60 -4.91 9.51 -13.38
CA ALA A 60 -6.08 8.87 -12.76
C ALA A 60 -7.30 9.79 -12.84
N ILE A 61 -7.16 11.07 -12.46
CA ILE A 61 -8.23 12.06 -12.54
C ILE A 61 -8.63 12.33 -14.00
N GLY A 62 -7.66 12.46 -14.91
CA GLY A 62 -7.91 12.74 -16.33
C GLY A 62 -8.56 11.58 -17.09
N SER A 63 -8.34 10.31 -16.68
CA SER A 63 -8.86 9.12 -17.37
C SER A 63 -10.37 8.93 -17.24
N PHE A 64 -10.99 9.60 -16.28
CA PHE A 64 -12.42 9.49 -16.02
C PHE A 64 -13.34 10.28 -16.98
N LYS A 65 -12.81 10.92 -18.02
CA LYS A 65 -13.57 11.77 -18.96
C LYS A 65 -14.75 11.06 -19.67
N HIS A 66 -14.65 9.78 -19.93
CA HIS A 66 -15.59 9.03 -20.75
C HIS A 66 -16.67 8.26 -19.97
N GLN A 67 -16.59 8.25 -18.65
CA GLN A 67 -17.61 7.63 -17.79
C GLN A 67 -18.48 8.73 -17.17
N ALA A 68 -19.72 8.40 -16.80
CA ALA A 68 -20.62 9.39 -16.19
C ALA A 68 -19.90 10.14 -15.04
N PRO A 69 -19.68 11.44 -15.13
CA PRO A 69 -18.80 12.17 -14.21
C PRO A 69 -19.20 12.00 -12.74
N LEU A 70 -20.49 11.82 -12.49
CA LEU A 70 -21.01 11.60 -11.16
C LEU A 70 -20.62 10.23 -10.61
N PHE A 71 -20.69 9.15 -11.43
CA PHE A 71 -20.31 7.81 -11.01
C PHE A 71 -18.84 7.78 -10.56
N VAL A 72 -18.00 8.38 -11.35
CA VAL A 72 -16.56 8.45 -11.09
C VAL A 72 -16.25 9.28 -9.85
N LEU A 73 -16.90 10.45 -9.70
CA LEU A 73 -16.70 11.29 -8.52
C LEU A 73 -17.09 10.53 -7.24
N ILE A 74 -18.25 9.87 -7.26
CA ILE A 74 -18.72 9.09 -6.11
C ILE A 74 -17.78 7.92 -5.84
N LEU A 75 -17.27 7.24 -6.87
CA LEU A 75 -16.35 6.13 -6.72
C LEU A 75 -15.02 6.59 -6.09
N ILE A 76 -14.44 7.70 -6.57
CA ILE A 76 -13.20 8.25 -6.00
C ILE A 76 -13.40 8.65 -4.53
N LEU A 77 -14.48 9.37 -4.22
CA LEU A 77 -14.77 9.77 -2.84
C LEU A 77 -15.01 8.56 -1.95
N PHE A 78 -15.69 7.54 -2.45
CA PHE A 78 -15.95 6.30 -1.74
C PHE A 78 -14.66 5.54 -1.44
N GLU A 79 -13.77 5.38 -2.42
CA GLU A 79 -12.49 4.69 -2.25
C GLU A 79 -11.53 5.46 -1.32
N THR A 80 -11.51 6.80 -1.44
CA THR A 80 -10.76 7.66 -0.51
C THR A 80 -11.25 7.50 0.93
N ALA A 81 -12.56 7.56 1.14
CA ALA A 81 -13.18 7.38 2.46
C ALA A 81 -12.93 5.97 3.02
N SER A 82 -12.99 4.95 2.16
CA SER A 82 -12.75 3.56 2.54
C SER A 82 -11.28 3.34 2.98
N ASN A 83 -10.32 3.81 2.20
CA ASN A 83 -8.91 3.72 2.57
C ASN A 83 -8.62 4.54 3.85
N PHE A 84 -9.19 5.74 3.97
CA PHE A 84 -9.04 6.57 5.16
C PHE A 84 -9.62 5.90 6.41
N SER A 85 -10.80 5.29 6.29
CA SER A 85 -11.42 4.54 7.39
C SER A 85 -10.56 3.37 7.86
N SER A 86 -9.91 2.66 6.93
CA SER A 86 -9.03 1.54 7.27
C SER A 86 -7.75 1.99 7.99
N VAL A 87 -7.20 3.15 7.62
CA VAL A 87 -6.04 3.76 8.31
C VAL A 87 -6.39 4.15 9.75
N TRP A 88 -7.56 4.74 9.95
CA TRP A 88 -8.03 5.12 11.28
C TRP A 88 -8.45 3.93 12.14
N TYR A 89 -8.99 2.88 11.51
CA TYR A 89 -9.24 1.63 12.19
C TYR A 89 -7.92 0.98 12.66
N ALA A 90 -6.87 1.02 11.85
CA ALA A 90 -5.55 0.55 12.24
C ALA A 90 -4.96 1.37 13.41
N TYR A 91 -5.19 2.68 13.42
CA TYR A 91 -4.80 3.56 14.55
C TYR A 91 -5.49 3.15 15.85
N LEU A 92 -6.79 2.91 15.81
CA LEU A 92 -7.55 2.42 16.97
C LEU A 92 -7.04 1.03 17.39
N GLY A 93 -6.82 0.13 16.44
CA GLY A 93 -6.23 -1.19 16.69
C GLY A 93 -4.86 -1.12 17.35
N GLY A 94 -4.04 -0.15 16.94
CA GLY A 94 -2.74 0.14 17.54
C GLY A 94 -2.87 0.57 19.00
N HIS A 95 -3.75 1.51 19.30
CA HIS A 95 -4.01 1.94 20.68
C HIS A 95 -4.52 0.81 21.57
N LEU A 96 -5.38 -0.06 21.05
CA LEU A 96 -5.92 -1.21 21.79
C LEU A 96 -4.87 -2.30 22.05
N SER A 97 -3.83 -2.37 21.23
CA SER A 97 -2.82 -3.44 21.30
C SER A 97 -1.52 -3.04 21.96
N VAL A 98 -1.27 -1.76 22.14
CA VAL A 98 0.02 -1.23 22.63
C VAL A 98 0.44 -1.79 23.99
N ASP A 99 -0.53 -2.03 24.86
CA ASP A 99 -0.28 -2.57 26.22
C ASP A 99 -0.09 -4.09 26.25
N TYR A 100 -0.56 -4.79 25.22
CA TYR A 100 -0.58 -6.26 25.15
C TYR A 100 0.49 -6.83 24.22
N LEU A 101 0.90 -6.04 23.23
CA LEU A 101 1.95 -6.47 22.32
C LEU A 101 3.31 -6.21 22.96
N PRO A 102 4.22 -7.19 22.91
CA PRO A 102 5.55 -7.00 23.44
C PRO A 102 6.20 -5.79 22.74
N ILE A 103 6.40 -4.73 23.50
CA ILE A 103 7.19 -3.60 23.05
C ILE A 103 8.58 -4.18 22.73
N LEU A 104 9.06 -3.96 21.53
CA LEU A 104 10.46 -4.16 21.20
C LEU A 104 11.28 -3.25 22.13
N LYS A 105 11.62 -3.73 23.32
CA LYS A 105 12.71 -3.13 24.07
C LYS A 105 13.96 -3.44 23.24
N THR A 106 14.29 -2.57 22.31
CA THR A 106 15.64 -2.51 21.81
C THR A 106 16.49 -2.17 23.02
N THR A 107 17.08 -3.18 23.64
CA THR A 107 18.42 -2.97 24.18
C THR A 107 19.15 -2.33 23.02
N VAL A 108 19.38 -1.02 23.13
CA VAL A 108 20.16 -0.24 22.17
C VAL A 108 21.41 -1.05 21.93
N MET A 109 21.40 -1.82 20.85
CA MET A 109 22.57 -2.58 20.48
C MET A 109 23.49 -1.54 19.85
N ASN A 110 24.63 -1.32 20.51
CA ASN A 110 25.70 -0.39 20.14
C ASN A 110 26.35 -0.70 18.77
N ALA A 111 25.74 -1.52 17.93
CA ALA A 111 26.20 -1.84 16.58
C ALA A 111 25.33 -1.14 15.55
N SER A 112 25.66 0.10 15.22
CA SER A 112 25.10 0.77 14.05
C SER A 112 25.83 0.24 12.81
N LEU A 113 25.08 -0.26 11.82
CA LEU A 113 25.64 -0.50 10.50
C LEU A 113 25.50 0.80 9.70
N ASP A 114 26.61 1.53 9.53
CA ASP A 114 26.62 2.73 8.73
C ASP A 114 26.95 2.43 7.27
N PRO A 115 26.31 3.13 6.31
CA PRO A 115 26.62 2.97 4.90
C PRO A 115 28.03 3.51 4.60
N LEU A 116 28.74 2.88 3.67
CA LEU A 116 30.07 3.29 3.21
C LEU A 116 30.06 4.68 2.53
N TRP A 117 28.92 5.01 1.91
CA TRP A 117 28.76 6.27 1.16
C TRP A 117 27.27 6.68 1.14
N ARG A 118 27.01 7.98 1.03
CA ARG A 118 25.68 8.58 0.81
C ARG A 118 25.73 9.62 -0.28
N ILE A 119 24.60 9.90 -0.92
CA ILE A 119 24.48 11.00 -1.88
C ILE A 119 24.81 12.32 -1.16
N PRO A 120 25.79 13.12 -1.68
CA PRO A 120 26.31 14.28 -0.95
C PRO A 120 25.41 15.53 -0.99
N PHE A 121 24.26 15.47 -1.65
CA PHE A 121 23.33 16.60 -1.73
C PHE A 121 21.95 16.24 -1.16
N ALA A 122 21.46 17.14 -0.31
CA ALA A 122 20.16 16.99 0.31
C ALA A 122 19.04 17.36 -0.67
N ARG A 123 17.94 16.64 -0.59
CA ARG A 123 16.72 16.93 -1.35
C ARG A 123 16.07 18.21 -0.78
N PRO A 124 15.65 19.17 -1.63
CA PRO A 124 14.95 20.36 -1.18
C PRO A 124 13.64 19.98 -0.47
N SER A 125 13.26 20.70 0.60
CA SER A 125 12.05 20.44 1.37
C SER A 125 10.76 20.59 0.57
N TRP A 126 10.77 21.44 -0.46
CA TRP A 126 9.62 21.62 -1.37
C TRP A 126 9.48 20.48 -2.40
N TRP A 127 10.48 19.63 -2.55
CA TRP A 127 10.47 18.48 -3.47
C TRP A 127 10.04 17.21 -2.72
N SER A 128 8.75 17.11 -2.42
CA SER A 128 8.16 16.04 -1.60
C SER A 128 6.94 15.40 -2.24
N ALA A 129 6.59 14.19 -1.83
CA ALA A 129 5.50 13.41 -2.40
C ALA A 129 4.13 14.10 -2.28
N ASP A 130 3.88 14.79 -1.17
CA ASP A 130 2.66 15.57 -0.93
C ASP A 130 2.54 16.73 -1.92
N LYS A 131 3.64 17.45 -2.19
CA LYS A 131 3.66 18.52 -3.21
C LYS A 131 3.44 17.95 -4.61
N GLY A 132 4.04 16.79 -4.91
CA GLY A 132 3.78 16.05 -6.14
C GLY A 132 2.32 15.62 -6.27
N ALA A 133 1.69 15.16 -5.19
CA ALA A 133 0.28 14.79 -5.16
C ALA A 133 -0.64 16.00 -5.42
N LEU A 134 -0.40 17.13 -4.75
CA LEU A 134 -1.16 18.37 -4.98
C LEU A 134 -1.00 18.88 -6.41
N LEU A 135 0.20 18.86 -6.95
CA LEU A 135 0.46 19.20 -8.36
C LEU A 135 -0.31 18.26 -9.29
N GLY A 136 -0.31 16.96 -9.00
CA GLY A 136 -1.04 15.95 -9.77
C GLY A 136 -2.55 16.16 -9.75
N LEU A 137 -3.13 16.52 -8.61
CA LEU A 137 -4.54 16.91 -8.50
C LEU A 137 -4.85 18.11 -9.39
N ALA A 138 -4.06 19.18 -9.30
CA ALA A 138 -4.24 20.39 -10.11
C ALA A 138 -4.11 20.09 -11.61
N LEU A 139 -3.05 19.40 -12.02
CA LEU A 139 -2.80 19.00 -13.41
C LEU A 139 -3.91 18.08 -13.95
N GLY A 140 -4.43 17.15 -13.16
CA GLY A 140 -5.51 16.26 -13.54
C GLY A 140 -6.82 17.02 -13.81
N LEU A 141 -7.17 17.97 -12.94
CA LEU A 141 -8.35 18.80 -13.11
C LEU A 141 -8.25 19.73 -14.33
N ILE A 142 -7.11 20.42 -14.52
CA ILE A 142 -6.89 21.31 -15.67
C ILE A 142 -6.76 20.47 -16.96
N GLY A 143 -5.99 19.41 -16.92
CA GLY A 143 -5.75 18.50 -18.05
C GLY A 143 -7.01 17.84 -18.56
N SER A 144 -8.03 17.70 -17.69
CA SER A 144 -9.34 17.23 -18.12
C SER A 144 -9.99 18.09 -19.22
N ARG A 145 -9.56 19.34 -19.39
CA ARG A 145 -10.12 20.32 -20.35
C ARG A 145 -9.16 20.67 -21.49
N MET A 146 -7.86 20.28 -21.42
CA MET A 146 -6.84 20.69 -22.38
C MET A 146 -6.17 19.46 -23.01
N LEU A 147 -6.40 19.20 -24.29
CA LEU A 147 -5.86 18.05 -25.04
C LEU A 147 -4.31 17.96 -24.99
N GLY A 148 -3.63 19.11 -25.16
CA GLY A 148 -2.16 19.13 -25.10
C GLY A 148 -1.59 18.71 -23.74
N LEU A 149 -2.24 19.12 -22.64
CA LEU A 149 -1.81 18.75 -21.28
C LEU A 149 -2.06 17.27 -20.98
N GLN A 150 -3.11 16.67 -21.56
CA GLN A 150 -3.36 15.23 -21.43
C GLN A 150 -2.26 14.40 -22.03
N THR A 151 -1.75 14.77 -23.20
CA THR A 151 -0.62 14.06 -23.83
C THR A 151 0.63 14.12 -22.95
N ILE A 152 0.91 15.27 -22.33
CA ILE A 152 2.03 15.44 -21.40
C ILE A 152 1.84 14.54 -20.17
N ILE A 153 0.66 14.51 -19.58
CA ILE A 153 0.33 13.69 -18.41
C ILE A 153 0.46 12.21 -18.76
N GLU A 154 -0.06 11.78 -19.90
CA GLU A 154 0.03 10.39 -20.35
C GLU A 154 1.47 9.95 -20.60
N ASN A 155 2.27 10.77 -21.29
CA ASN A 155 3.67 10.48 -21.53
C ASN A 155 4.48 10.48 -20.22
N GLY A 156 4.23 11.45 -19.32
CA GLY A 156 4.84 11.50 -18.01
C GLY A 156 4.52 10.25 -17.18
N LYS A 157 3.24 9.81 -17.17
CA LYS A 157 2.84 8.54 -16.53
C LYS A 157 3.57 7.34 -17.15
N LYS A 158 3.59 7.22 -18.50
CA LYS A 158 4.28 6.11 -19.18
C LYS A 158 5.76 6.05 -18.81
N THR A 159 6.43 7.21 -18.80
CA THR A 159 7.83 7.32 -18.41
C THR A 159 8.05 6.95 -16.95
N ALA A 160 7.25 7.48 -16.03
CA ALA A 160 7.31 7.16 -14.62
C ALA A 160 7.07 5.65 -14.39
N GLN A 161 6.05 5.09 -15.02
CA GLN A 161 5.75 3.66 -14.95
C GLN A 161 6.90 2.81 -15.51
N TRP A 162 7.50 3.21 -16.64
CA TRP A 162 8.64 2.52 -17.21
C TRP A 162 9.83 2.52 -16.25
N ILE A 163 10.17 3.67 -15.65
CA ILE A 163 11.27 3.79 -14.68
C ILE A 163 11.00 2.86 -13.48
N LEU A 164 9.80 2.93 -12.89
CA LEU A 164 9.46 2.11 -11.73
C LEU A 164 9.46 0.62 -12.06
N THR A 165 8.95 0.23 -13.24
CA THR A 165 8.82 -1.18 -13.61
C THR A 165 10.13 -1.77 -14.14
N ASN A 166 10.91 -1.03 -14.91
CA ASN A 166 12.10 -1.57 -15.58
C ASN A 166 13.41 -1.28 -14.83
N VAL A 167 13.46 -0.23 -14.03
CA VAL A 167 14.64 0.11 -13.23
C VAL A 167 14.42 -0.33 -11.79
N PHE A 168 13.57 0.36 -11.03
CA PHE A 168 13.43 0.13 -9.59
C PHE A 168 12.94 -1.28 -9.26
N SER A 169 11.96 -1.78 -9.97
CA SER A 169 11.42 -3.12 -9.74
C SER A 169 12.46 -4.24 -9.92
N ARG A 170 13.50 -4.03 -10.73
CA ARG A 170 14.63 -4.98 -10.84
C ARG A 170 15.62 -4.84 -9.68
N LEU A 171 15.69 -3.68 -9.06
CA LEU A 171 16.57 -3.40 -7.94
C LEU A 171 15.97 -3.85 -6.60
N ILE A 172 14.66 -4.16 -6.54
CA ILE A 172 13.95 -4.57 -5.32
C ILE A 172 14.69 -5.67 -4.55
N PRO A 173 15.14 -6.79 -5.15
CA PRO A 173 15.79 -7.85 -4.39
C PRO A 173 17.06 -7.39 -3.68
N LEU A 174 17.89 -6.58 -4.36
CA LEU A 174 19.12 -6.01 -3.79
C LEU A 174 18.81 -4.91 -2.77
N PHE A 175 17.77 -4.12 -3.01
CA PHE A 175 17.30 -3.10 -2.09
C PHE A 175 16.86 -3.71 -0.76
N VAL A 176 16.06 -4.77 -0.80
CA VAL A 176 15.62 -5.50 0.40
C VAL A 176 16.81 -6.16 1.09
N LEU A 177 17.74 -6.76 0.33
CA LEU A 177 18.92 -7.41 0.86
C LEU A 177 19.76 -6.51 1.77
N GLY A 178 19.96 -5.24 1.39
CA GLY A 178 20.77 -4.32 2.21
C GLY A 178 20.09 -3.96 3.54
N PHE A 179 18.76 -3.81 3.56
CA PHE A 179 18.05 -3.62 4.82
C PHE A 179 18.05 -4.89 5.68
N VAL A 180 17.94 -6.07 5.07
CA VAL A 180 18.10 -7.35 5.79
C VAL A 180 19.50 -7.50 6.35
N ALA A 181 20.55 -7.08 5.60
CA ALA A 181 21.93 -7.07 6.09
C ALA A 181 22.09 -6.18 7.34
N ARG A 182 21.46 -5.00 7.34
CA ARG A 182 21.41 -4.14 8.52
C ARG A 182 20.69 -4.82 9.68
N MET A 183 19.52 -5.39 9.45
CA MET A 183 18.76 -6.12 10.49
C MET A 183 19.54 -7.29 11.08
N TYR A 184 20.27 -8.02 10.23
CA TYR A 184 21.12 -9.13 10.67
C TYR A 184 22.23 -8.64 11.59
N GLN A 185 22.97 -7.60 11.21
CA GLN A 185 24.06 -7.03 12.01
C GLN A 185 23.58 -6.44 13.34
N MET A 186 22.35 -5.94 13.36
CA MET A 186 21.71 -5.42 14.58
C MET A 186 21.04 -6.52 15.42
N ASN A 187 21.17 -7.82 15.04
CA ASN A 187 20.46 -8.97 15.65
C ASN A 187 18.93 -8.79 15.76
N LEU A 188 18.36 -7.87 14.96
CA LEU A 188 16.92 -7.62 14.98
C LEU A 188 16.13 -8.85 14.53
N PHE A 189 16.69 -9.67 13.64
CA PHE A 189 15.97 -10.79 13.05
C PHE A 189 15.61 -11.88 14.07
N SER A 190 16.52 -12.25 14.97
CA SER A 190 16.26 -13.24 16.03
C SER A 190 15.25 -12.74 17.05
N HIS A 191 15.30 -11.46 17.37
CA HIS A 191 14.30 -10.81 18.24
C HIS A 191 12.92 -10.72 17.57
N MET A 192 12.86 -10.41 16.27
CA MET A 192 11.61 -10.33 15.51
C MET A 192 10.84 -11.65 15.53
N MET A 193 11.45 -12.77 15.16
CA MET A 193 10.76 -14.08 15.05
C MET A 193 10.21 -14.56 16.40
N ARG A 194 10.85 -14.23 17.50
CA ARG A 194 10.43 -14.65 18.85
C ARG A 194 9.28 -13.82 19.43
N HIS A 195 9.19 -12.56 19.07
CA HIS A 195 8.23 -11.62 19.67
C HIS A 195 7.07 -11.23 18.73
N TYR A 196 7.20 -11.46 17.41
CA TYR A 196 6.20 -11.01 16.44
C TYR A 196 5.11 -12.00 16.08
N SER A 197 5.16 -13.24 16.57
CA SER A 197 4.09 -14.21 16.30
C SER A 197 2.73 -13.73 16.82
N LEU A 198 2.72 -13.14 18.02
CA LEU A 198 1.50 -12.55 18.60
C LEU A 198 1.05 -11.32 17.82
N LEU A 199 1.97 -10.46 17.38
CA LEU A 199 1.70 -9.33 16.53
C LEU A 199 1.06 -9.75 15.20
N LEU A 200 1.61 -10.79 14.55
CA LEU A 200 1.09 -11.31 13.30
C LEU A 200 -0.34 -11.85 13.47
N LEU A 201 -0.57 -12.58 14.54
CA LEU A 201 -1.91 -13.10 14.87
C LEU A 201 -2.91 -11.95 15.09
N TRP A 202 -2.50 -10.92 15.84
CA TRP A 202 -3.32 -9.74 16.08
C TRP A 202 -3.63 -8.98 14.79
N LEU A 203 -2.62 -8.78 13.93
CA LEU A 203 -2.80 -8.14 12.63
C LEU A 203 -3.77 -8.91 11.73
N VAL A 204 -3.64 -10.23 11.66
CA VAL A 204 -4.57 -11.09 10.92
C VAL A 204 -5.99 -10.95 11.48
N ALA A 205 -6.13 -10.94 12.81
CA ALA A 205 -7.44 -10.75 13.45
C ALA A 205 -8.03 -9.37 13.12
N LEU A 206 -7.23 -8.29 13.15
CA LEU A 206 -7.67 -6.96 12.76
C LEU A 206 -8.15 -6.90 11.31
N ILE A 207 -7.38 -7.46 10.38
CA ILE A 207 -7.74 -7.52 8.95
C ILE A 207 -9.04 -8.31 8.77
N CYS A 208 -9.14 -9.51 9.35
CA CYS A 208 -10.32 -10.33 9.23
C CYS A 208 -11.56 -9.64 9.82
N PHE A 209 -11.44 -9.01 10.98
CA PHE A 209 -12.54 -8.32 11.61
C PHE A 209 -13.02 -7.11 10.79
N TYR A 210 -12.11 -6.33 10.22
CA TYR A 210 -12.45 -5.22 9.34
C TYR A 210 -13.19 -5.71 8.07
N ILE A 211 -12.69 -6.77 7.44
CA ILE A 211 -13.32 -7.37 6.27
C ILE A 211 -14.74 -7.91 6.63
N LEU A 212 -14.92 -8.51 7.80
CA LEU A 212 -16.22 -8.95 8.27
C LEU A 212 -17.19 -7.77 8.45
N ILE A 213 -16.71 -6.62 8.96
CA ILE A 213 -17.50 -5.39 9.04
C ILE A 213 -17.97 -4.95 7.65
N LEU A 214 -17.08 -4.99 6.64
CA LEU A 214 -17.45 -4.63 5.26
C LEU A 214 -18.53 -5.55 4.70
N PHE A 215 -18.41 -6.86 4.90
CA PHE A 215 -19.43 -7.82 4.50
C PHE A 215 -20.75 -7.60 5.23
N TRP A 216 -20.68 -7.31 6.52
CA TRP A 216 -21.88 -7.00 7.32
C TRP A 216 -22.58 -5.74 6.79
N ILE A 217 -21.84 -4.65 6.56
CA ILE A 217 -22.39 -3.42 5.97
C ILE A 217 -22.94 -3.69 4.57
N GLY A 218 -22.26 -4.47 3.74
CA GLY A 218 -22.65 -4.76 2.36
C GLY A 218 -23.82 -5.74 2.24
N SER A 219 -23.82 -6.83 2.98
CA SER A 219 -24.75 -7.95 2.78
C SER A 219 -25.69 -8.22 3.96
N GLY A 220 -25.45 -7.57 5.11
CA GLY A 220 -26.15 -7.83 6.37
C GLY A 220 -25.78 -9.18 6.96
N VAL A 221 -26.27 -9.45 8.20
CA VAL A 221 -25.90 -10.67 8.93
C VAL A 221 -26.30 -11.94 8.18
N LYS A 222 -27.48 -11.97 7.56
CA LYS A 222 -28.00 -13.16 6.86
C LYS A 222 -27.28 -13.43 5.52
N GLY A 223 -26.90 -12.38 4.80
CA GLY A 223 -26.22 -12.50 3.47
C GLY A 223 -24.71 -12.67 3.58
N MET A 224 -24.10 -12.30 4.70
CA MET A 224 -22.65 -12.28 4.90
C MET A 224 -21.98 -13.64 4.64
N PRO A 225 -22.44 -14.80 5.14
CA PRO A 225 -21.76 -16.07 4.90
C PRO A 225 -21.68 -16.44 3.42
N GLN A 226 -22.76 -16.20 2.67
CA GLN A 226 -22.80 -16.47 1.25
C GLN A 226 -21.90 -15.50 0.48
N ALA A 227 -21.89 -14.22 0.86
CA ALA A 227 -21.05 -13.20 0.23
C ALA A 227 -19.55 -13.50 0.42
N ILE A 228 -19.13 -13.95 1.59
CA ILE A 228 -17.77 -14.41 1.87
C ILE A 228 -17.45 -15.62 0.99
N LYS A 229 -18.33 -16.65 0.97
CA LYS A 229 -18.14 -17.87 0.18
C LYS A 229 -17.91 -17.57 -1.30
N ASN A 230 -18.62 -16.59 -1.84
CA ASN A 230 -18.48 -16.19 -3.24
C ASN A 230 -17.13 -15.54 -3.57
N LEU A 231 -16.47 -14.90 -2.60
CA LEU A 231 -15.17 -14.20 -2.79
C LEU A 231 -13.95 -15.01 -2.30
N LEU A 232 -14.15 -16.08 -1.52
CA LEU A 232 -13.04 -16.92 -1.06
C LEU A 232 -12.16 -17.46 -2.20
N PRO A 233 -12.69 -17.91 -3.36
CA PRO A 233 -11.83 -18.37 -4.47
C PRO A 233 -10.89 -17.27 -4.97
N ALA A 234 -11.39 -16.03 -5.11
CA ALA A 234 -10.57 -14.89 -5.49
C ALA A 234 -9.48 -14.60 -4.45
N GLY A 235 -9.83 -14.62 -3.15
CA GLY A 235 -8.87 -14.46 -2.06
C GLY A 235 -7.78 -15.54 -2.06
N GLY A 236 -8.14 -16.81 -2.27
CA GLY A 236 -7.18 -17.91 -2.36
C GLY A 236 -6.19 -17.77 -3.54
N ILE A 237 -6.70 -17.37 -4.71
CA ILE A 237 -5.86 -17.11 -5.89
C ILE A 237 -4.96 -15.88 -5.63
N ALA A 238 -5.47 -14.83 -4.99
CA ALA A 238 -4.69 -13.65 -4.63
C ALA A 238 -3.56 -14.00 -3.65
N PHE A 239 -3.85 -14.83 -2.65
CA PHE A 239 -2.85 -15.31 -1.69
C PHE A 239 -1.70 -16.05 -2.36
N THR A 240 -2.01 -16.92 -3.33
CA THR A 240 -0.99 -17.73 -4.02
C THR A 240 -0.25 -16.96 -5.11
N SER A 241 -0.91 -16.01 -5.78
CA SER A 241 -0.32 -15.25 -6.89
C SER A 241 0.42 -13.98 -6.45
N GLY A 242 0.08 -13.42 -5.28
CA GLY A 242 0.59 -12.11 -4.82
C GLY A 242 0.24 -10.96 -5.79
N CYS A 243 -0.85 -11.07 -6.57
CA CYS A 243 -1.19 -10.09 -7.60
C CYS A 243 -2.69 -9.89 -7.76
N SER A 244 -3.20 -8.73 -7.34
CA SER A 244 -4.62 -8.38 -7.44
C SER A 244 -5.12 -8.29 -8.88
N ILE A 245 -4.27 -7.83 -9.82
CA ILE A 245 -4.65 -7.69 -11.24
C ILE A 245 -4.87 -9.08 -11.87
N SER A 246 -3.99 -10.04 -11.60
CA SER A 246 -4.15 -11.40 -12.13
C SER A 246 -5.38 -12.10 -11.57
N THR A 247 -5.84 -11.70 -10.40
CA THR A 247 -7.01 -12.26 -9.71
C THR A 247 -8.32 -11.59 -10.09
N MET A 248 -8.26 -10.46 -10.81
CA MET A 248 -9.42 -9.63 -11.16
C MET A 248 -10.60 -10.40 -11.75
N PRO A 249 -10.46 -11.36 -12.69
CA PRO A 249 -11.59 -12.10 -13.23
C PRO A 249 -12.41 -12.83 -12.16
N TRP A 250 -11.74 -13.48 -11.22
CA TRP A 250 -12.40 -14.18 -10.09
C TRP A 250 -13.01 -13.21 -9.08
N THR A 251 -12.39 -12.02 -8.88
CA THR A 251 -12.96 -10.96 -8.05
C THR A 251 -14.25 -10.43 -8.65
N ILE A 252 -14.28 -10.18 -9.98
CA ILE A 252 -15.48 -9.76 -10.69
C ILE A 252 -16.56 -10.83 -10.57
N GLU A 253 -16.24 -12.09 -10.81
CA GLU A 253 -17.18 -13.21 -10.71
C GLU A 253 -17.78 -13.32 -9.31
N GLY A 254 -16.93 -13.31 -8.28
CA GLY A 254 -17.37 -13.40 -6.87
C GLY A 254 -18.22 -12.21 -6.43
N ALA A 255 -17.80 -10.99 -6.80
CA ALA A 255 -18.54 -9.77 -6.50
C ALA A 255 -19.89 -9.74 -7.23
N SER A 256 -19.94 -10.10 -8.53
CA SER A 256 -21.19 -10.13 -9.30
C SER A 256 -22.28 -11.01 -8.67
N LYS A 257 -21.89 -12.12 -8.04
CA LYS A 257 -22.83 -13.00 -7.31
C LYS A 257 -23.43 -12.37 -6.05
N ASN A 258 -22.79 -11.30 -5.54
CA ASN A 258 -23.21 -10.59 -4.34
C ASN A 258 -24.05 -9.33 -4.64
N LEU A 259 -24.09 -8.88 -5.89
CA LEU A 259 -24.76 -7.65 -6.30
C LEU A 259 -26.18 -7.91 -6.79
N GLU A 260 -27.04 -6.90 -6.62
CA GLU A 260 -28.38 -6.84 -7.28
C GLU A 260 -28.23 -6.53 -8.77
N THR A 261 -27.20 -5.72 -9.10
CA THR A 261 -26.82 -5.39 -10.48
C THR A 261 -25.44 -5.99 -10.79
N PRO A 262 -25.37 -7.26 -11.28
CA PRO A 262 -24.10 -7.97 -11.49
C PRO A 262 -23.09 -7.24 -12.40
N ASP A 263 -23.58 -6.50 -13.39
CA ASP A 263 -22.73 -5.75 -14.33
C ASP A 263 -21.97 -4.59 -13.66
N LEU A 264 -22.42 -4.11 -12.49
CA LEU A 264 -21.72 -3.09 -11.74
C LEU A 264 -20.32 -3.57 -11.31
N ALA A 265 -20.17 -4.87 -10.99
CA ALA A 265 -18.85 -5.43 -10.66
C ALA A 265 -17.85 -5.31 -11.81
N LYS A 266 -18.32 -5.42 -13.07
CA LYS A 266 -17.48 -5.29 -14.26
C LYS A 266 -16.97 -3.86 -14.49
N ALA A 267 -17.67 -2.86 -13.92
CA ALA A 267 -17.27 -1.47 -13.97
C ALA A 267 -16.40 -1.09 -12.76
N VAL A 268 -16.83 -1.48 -11.54
CA VAL A 268 -16.19 -1.07 -10.29
C VAL A 268 -14.87 -1.80 -10.07
N ILE A 269 -14.84 -3.14 -10.13
CA ILE A 269 -13.65 -3.92 -9.77
C ILE A 269 -12.41 -3.54 -10.61
N PRO A 270 -12.47 -3.44 -11.95
CA PRO A 270 -11.31 -3.01 -12.74
C PRO A 270 -10.85 -1.57 -12.42
N ALA A 271 -11.79 -0.68 -12.11
CA ALA A 271 -11.48 0.70 -11.76
C ALA A 271 -10.81 0.81 -10.37
N THR A 272 -11.16 -0.07 -9.44
CA THR A 272 -10.74 0.03 -8.03
C THR A 272 -9.61 -0.92 -7.64
N THR A 273 -9.36 -2.00 -8.39
CA THR A 273 -8.36 -3.04 -8.06
C THR A 273 -6.98 -2.49 -7.65
N ASN A 274 -6.60 -1.35 -8.21
CA ASN A 274 -5.32 -0.72 -7.91
C ASN A 274 -5.42 0.45 -6.92
N ILE A 275 -6.61 0.94 -6.65
CA ILE A 275 -6.85 2.13 -5.81
C ILE A 275 -7.29 1.70 -4.42
N GLN A 276 -8.14 0.68 -4.37
CA GLN A 276 -8.63 0.08 -3.15
C GLN A 276 -7.58 -0.87 -2.58
N GLN A 277 -6.99 -0.51 -1.45
CA GLN A 277 -5.86 -1.23 -0.86
C GLN A 277 -6.03 -1.33 0.67
N ILE A 278 -7.18 -1.81 1.13
CA ILE A 278 -7.49 -1.93 2.57
C ILE A 278 -6.48 -2.82 3.29
N GLY A 279 -6.09 -3.96 2.72
CA GLY A 279 -5.08 -4.83 3.31
C GLY A 279 -3.75 -4.12 3.54
N ASP A 280 -3.29 -3.37 2.54
CA ASP A 280 -2.09 -2.52 2.64
C ASP A 280 -2.28 -1.38 3.63
N CYS A 281 -3.43 -0.68 3.59
CA CYS A 281 -3.71 0.41 4.50
C CYS A 281 -3.69 -0.07 5.95
N LEU A 282 -4.41 -1.15 6.26
CA LEU A 282 -4.43 -1.73 7.61
C LEU A 282 -3.06 -2.20 8.05
N THR A 283 -2.40 -3.02 7.24
CA THR A 283 -1.12 -3.63 7.62
C THR A 283 -0.03 -2.58 7.82
N ASN A 284 0.15 -1.71 6.83
CA ASN A 284 1.25 -0.75 6.88
C ASN A 284 1.04 0.30 7.96
N THR A 285 -0.18 0.82 8.13
CA THR A 285 -0.42 1.87 9.12
C THR A 285 -0.45 1.32 10.55
N PHE A 286 -0.93 0.09 10.76
CA PHE A 286 -0.80 -0.58 12.04
C PHE A 286 0.67 -0.81 12.42
N LEU A 287 1.49 -1.30 11.50
CA LEU A 287 2.93 -1.46 11.70
C LEU A 287 3.62 -0.11 11.94
N CYS A 288 3.24 0.93 11.19
CA CYS A 288 3.75 2.29 11.41
C CYS A 288 3.44 2.79 12.81
N PHE A 289 2.21 2.59 13.30
CA PHE A 289 1.80 2.98 14.64
C PHE A 289 2.64 2.28 15.71
N LEU A 290 2.80 0.97 15.60
CA LEU A 290 3.56 0.19 16.57
C LEU A 290 5.06 0.54 16.55
N LEU A 291 5.64 0.68 15.36
CA LEU A 291 7.05 1.08 15.22
C LEU A 291 7.28 2.48 15.79
N TYR A 292 6.39 3.44 15.48
CA TYR A 292 6.46 4.77 16.02
C TYR A 292 6.44 4.74 17.56
N THR A 293 5.43 4.07 18.12
CA THR A 293 5.27 3.99 19.58
C THR A 293 6.46 3.31 20.24
N HIS A 294 7.00 2.27 19.60
CA HIS A 294 8.14 1.54 20.14
C HIS A 294 9.43 2.38 20.14
N PHE A 295 9.73 3.05 19.01
CA PHE A 295 11.00 3.78 18.85
C PHE A 295 11.00 5.12 19.57
N PHE A 296 9.85 5.79 19.67
CA PHE A 296 9.74 7.10 20.32
C PHE A 296 9.21 7.04 21.76
N GLY A 297 8.73 5.88 22.21
CA GLY A 297 8.22 5.71 23.58
C GLY A 297 6.85 6.32 23.85
N HIS A 298 6.19 6.88 22.84
CA HIS A 298 4.83 7.45 22.92
C HIS A 298 4.06 7.19 21.63
N THR A 299 2.74 7.17 21.72
CA THR A 299 1.88 7.02 20.54
C THR A 299 1.92 8.29 19.68
N PRO A 300 1.72 8.15 18.33
CA PRO A 300 1.64 9.32 17.47
C PRO A 300 0.43 10.20 17.86
N GLU A 301 0.65 11.50 17.94
CA GLU A 301 -0.40 12.47 18.22
C GLU A 301 -1.46 12.46 17.10
N PHE A 302 -2.70 12.83 17.49
CA PHE A 302 -3.82 12.91 16.55
C PHE A 302 -3.51 13.79 15.33
N SER A 303 -2.88 14.96 15.54
CA SER A 303 -2.50 15.89 14.48
C SER A 303 -1.49 15.29 13.49
N THR A 304 -0.46 14.64 14.03
CA THR A 304 0.57 13.94 13.25
C THR A 304 -0.05 12.80 12.45
N TRP A 305 -0.93 12.00 13.08
CA TRP A 305 -1.60 10.91 12.41
C TRP A 305 -2.59 11.38 11.33
N LEU A 306 -3.28 12.48 11.57
CA LEU A 306 -4.19 13.08 10.59
C LEU A 306 -3.42 13.58 9.35
N ALA A 307 -2.31 14.28 9.55
CA ALA A 307 -1.46 14.74 8.46
C ALA A 307 -0.88 13.55 7.67
N PHE A 308 -0.33 12.56 8.38
CA PHE A 308 0.17 11.33 7.80
C PHE A 308 -0.90 10.59 7.00
N SER A 309 -2.05 10.30 7.60
CA SER A 309 -3.13 9.52 6.97
C SER A 309 -3.68 10.20 5.72
N SER A 310 -3.79 11.52 5.72
CA SER A 310 -4.27 12.29 4.57
C SER A 310 -3.34 12.14 3.37
N VAL A 311 -2.02 12.28 3.56
CA VAL A 311 -1.04 12.13 2.48
C VAL A 311 -0.87 10.67 2.09
N PHE A 312 -0.87 9.76 3.06
CA PHE A 312 -0.79 8.32 2.83
C PHE A 312 -1.91 7.82 1.90
N VAL A 313 -3.16 8.19 2.19
CA VAL A 313 -4.32 7.77 1.38
C VAL A 313 -4.26 8.36 -0.03
N LEU A 314 -3.89 9.63 -0.18
CA LEU A 314 -3.71 10.24 -1.48
C LEU A 314 -2.60 9.55 -2.30
N ALA A 315 -1.48 9.23 -1.66
CA ALA A 315 -0.38 8.55 -2.32
C ALA A 315 -0.72 7.11 -2.75
N ARG A 316 -1.74 6.48 -2.14
CA ARG A 316 -2.25 5.17 -2.59
C ARG A 316 -2.76 5.18 -4.02
N PHE A 317 -3.32 6.27 -4.50
CA PHE A 317 -3.70 6.41 -5.91
C PHE A 317 -2.49 6.32 -6.87
N ALA A 318 -1.28 6.62 -6.38
CA ALA A 318 -0.06 6.50 -7.14
C ALA A 318 0.55 5.09 -7.10
N THR A 319 0.28 4.30 -6.07
CA THR A 319 0.83 2.93 -5.95
C THR A 319 0.22 1.96 -6.96
N ALA A 320 -0.93 2.29 -7.52
CA ALA A 320 -1.66 1.53 -8.53
C ALA A 320 -0.82 1.10 -9.76
N ALA A 321 0.30 1.75 -10.01
CA ALA A 321 1.10 1.51 -11.20
C ALA A 321 2.33 0.63 -10.96
N VAL A 322 2.62 0.20 -9.73
CA VAL A 322 3.88 -0.45 -9.38
C VAL A 322 3.62 -1.83 -8.77
N LEU A 323 3.70 -2.85 -9.60
CA LEU A 323 3.65 -4.25 -9.16
C LEU A 323 4.79 -4.55 -8.16
N GLY A 324 4.45 -4.91 -6.92
CA GLY A 324 5.41 -5.22 -5.85
C GLY A 324 6.23 -4.05 -5.34
N GLY A 325 5.92 -2.81 -5.75
CA GLY A 325 6.68 -1.60 -5.39
C GLY A 325 5.90 -0.57 -4.59
N ALA A 326 4.66 -0.87 -4.20
CA ALA A 326 3.80 0.06 -3.46
C ALA A 326 4.46 0.59 -2.19
N ILE A 327 5.17 -0.28 -1.45
CA ILE A 327 5.86 0.10 -0.23
C ILE A 327 6.91 1.21 -0.46
N PHE A 328 7.61 1.19 -1.61
CA PHE A 328 8.66 2.18 -1.89
C PHE A 328 8.11 3.59 -2.07
N ILE A 329 6.90 3.72 -2.58
CA ILE A 329 6.19 5.01 -2.67
C ILE A 329 5.81 5.50 -1.26
N MET A 330 5.57 4.59 -0.33
CA MET A 330 5.18 4.92 1.03
C MET A 330 6.37 5.30 1.94
N LEU A 331 7.57 4.75 1.73
CA LEU A 331 8.73 5.00 2.60
C LEU A 331 9.03 6.49 2.82
N PRO A 332 9.06 7.35 1.79
CA PRO A 332 9.27 8.78 1.98
C PRO A 332 8.19 9.46 2.83
N ILE A 333 6.97 8.95 2.77
CA ILE A 333 5.85 9.47 3.56
C ILE A 333 6.04 9.09 5.02
N TYR A 334 6.47 7.85 5.30
CA TYR A 334 6.81 7.42 6.67
C TYR A 334 7.95 8.25 7.25
N GLU A 335 8.99 8.53 6.45
CA GLU A 335 10.11 9.36 6.87
C GLU A 335 9.69 10.81 7.13
N SER A 336 8.90 11.41 6.23
CA SER A 336 8.54 12.83 6.30
C SER A 336 7.51 13.14 7.38
N TYR A 337 6.55 12.25 7.64
CA TYR A 337 5.43 12.49 8.55
C TYR A 337 5.53 11.75 9.88
N LEU A 338 6.23 10.62 9.92
CA LEU A 338 6.40 9.80 11.11
C LEU A 338 7.87 9.71 11.55
N SER A 339 8.76 10.49 10.95
CA SER A 339 10.19 10.53 11.26
C SER A 339 10.87 9.15 11.29
N PHE A 340 10.49 8.27 10.35
CA PHE A 340 11.00 6.92 10.30
C PHE A 340 12.52 6.90 10.15
N THR A 341 13.17 6.17 11.05
CA THR A 341 14.60 5.88 10.97
C THR A 341 14.87 4.78 9.93
N ALA A 342 16.13 4.60 9.55
CA ALA A 342 16.52 3.51 8.67
C ALA A 342 16.24 2.12 9.28
N GLU A 343 16.18 2.02 10.62
CA GLU A 343 15.80 0.78 11.32
C GLU A 343 14.32 0.48 11.15
N MET A 344 13.46 1.46 11.43
CA MET A 344 12.02 1.35 11.24
C MET A 344 11.70 1.00 9.78
N THR A 345 12.41 1.63 8.83
CA THR A 345 12.31 1.34 7.40
C THR A 345 12.67 -0.12 7.09
N ALA A 346 13.75 -0.65 7.65
CA ALA A 346 14.16 -2.03 7.46
C ALA A 346 13.09 -3.02 7.98
N ILE A 347 12.55 -2.75 9.15
CA ILE A 347 11.53 -3.59 9.79
C ILE A 347 10.25 -3.61 8.95
N ILE A 348 9.73 -2.45 8.55
CA ILE A 348 8.47 -2.40 7.78
C ILE A 348 8.62 -3.05 6.40
N LEU A 349 9.78 -2.93 5.77
CA LEU A 349 10.09 -3.61 4.51
C LEU A 349 10.09 -5.14 4.65
N ALA A 350 10.71 -5.66 5.71
CA ALA A 350 10.72 -7.09 5.98
C ALA A 350 9.30 -7.63 6.20
N PHE A 351 8.49 -6.93 6.98
CA PHE A 351 7.08 -7.32 7.17
C PHE A 351 6.29 -7.29 5.87
N ASN A 352 6.46 -6.26 5.04
CA ASN A 352 5.76 -6.19 3.76
C ASN A 352 6.07 -7.37 2.84
N VAL A 353 7.34 -7.82 2.77
CA VAL A 353 7.72 -9.00 1.97
C VAL A 353 7.05 -10.27 2.46
N ILE A 354 7.02 -10.46 3.78
CA ILE A 354 6.46 -11.67 4.40
C ILE A 354 4.92 -11.68 4.30
N LEU A 355 4.30 -10.52 4.46
CA LEU A 355 2.85 -10.38 4.53
C LEU A 355 2.19 -10.13 3.17
N ASP A 356 2.96 -9.91 2.10
CA ASP A 356 2.44 -9.58 0.77
C ASP A 356 1.32 -10.52 0.27
N PRO A 357 1.44 -11.87 0.41
CA PRO A 357 0.36 -12.79 0.04
C PRO A 357 -0.94 -12.55 0.84
N LEU A 358 -0.82 -12.32 2.15
CA LEU A 358 -1.95 -12.07 3.03
C LEU A 358 -2.60 -10.73 2.69
N VAL A 359 -1.80 -9.70 2.53
CA VAL A 359 -2.22 -8.34 2.20
C VAL A 359 -2.93 -8.30 0.85
N THR A 360 -2.37 -8.97 -0.17
CA THR A 360 -2.99 -9.08 -1.49
C THR A 360 -4.34 -9.80 -1.44
N SER A 361 -4.43 -10.89 -0.68
CA SER A 361 -5.69 -11.61 -0.46
C SER A 361 -6.72 -10.70 0.22
N ALA A 362 -6.31 -9.95 1.25
CA ALA A 362 -7.15 -9.00 1.96
C ALA A 362 -7.66 -7.88 1.04
N ASN A 363 -6.79 -7.31 0.20
CA ASN A 363 -7.16 -6.30 -0.80
C ASN A 363 -8.25 -6.82 -1.74
N VAL A 364 -8.09 -8.02 -2.27
CA VAL A 364 -9.02 -8.64 -3.23
C VAL A 364 -10.38 -8.92 -2.59
N ILE A 365 -10.40 -9.52 -1.41
CA ILE A 365 -11.64 -9.83 -0.69
C ILE A 365 -12.35 -8.54 -0.27
N ALA A 366 -11.61 -7.56 0.25
CA ALA A 366 -12.17 -6.27 0.65
C ALA A 366 -12.73 -5.49 -0.54
N ASN A 367 -12.06 -5.50 -1.69
CA ASN A 367 -12.55 -4.87 -2.92
C ASN A 367 -13.89 -5.46 -3.37
N GLY A 368 -14.01 -6.79 -3.35
CA GLY A 368 -15.27 -7.46 -3.65
C GLY A 368 -16.40 -7.14 -2.65
N ALA A 369 -16.08 -7.06 -1.35
CA ALA A 369 -17.04 -6.68 -0.31
C ALA A 369 -17.49 -5.21 -0.47
N LEU A 370 -16.55 -4.30 -0.73
CA LEU A 370 -16.82 -2.89 -0.96
C LEU A 370 -17.67 -2.63 -2.21
N CYS A 371 -17.55 -3.46 -3.23
CA CYS A 371 -18.38 -3.34 -4.42
C CYS A 371 -19.89 -3.41 -4.07
N LYS A 372 -20.29 -4.27 -3.12
CA LYS A 372 -21.67 -4.32 -2.60
C LYS A 372 -22.03 -3.10 -1.77
N VAL A 373 -21.12 -2.58 -0.97
CA VAL A 373 -21.33 -1.34 -0.21
C VAL A 373 -21.50 -0.16 -1.17
N PHE A 374 -20.65 -0.08 -2.21
CA PHE A 374 -20.74 0.94 -3.26
C PHE A 374 -22.08 0.87 -4.01
N GLU A 375 -22.58 -0.33 -4.36
CA GLU A 375 -23.89 -0.50 -4.98
C GLU A 375 -25.00 0.17 -4.15
N ARG A 376 -24.97 0.01 -2.83
CA ARG A 376 -25.95 0.65 -1.92
C ARG A 376 -25.85 2.18 -1.93
N VAL A 377 -24.61 2.70 -1.92
CA VAL A 377 -24.37 4.15 -1.99
C VAL A 377 -24.84 4.69 -3.34
N TRP A 378 -24.48 4.04 -4.41
CA TRP A 378 -24.86 4.41 -5.78
C TRP A 378 -26.38 4.43 -5.97
N ASN A 379 -27.06 3.38 -5.54
CA ASN A 379 -28.51 3.29 -5.64
C ASN A 379 -29.24 4.37 -4.82
N ARG A 380 -28.71 4.75 -3.66
CA ARG A 380 -29.28 5.86 -2.87
C ARG A 380 -29.15 7.20 -3.59
N VAL A 381 -27.97 7.50 -4.16
CA VAL A 381 -27.71 8.76 -4.85
C VAL A 381 -28.54 8.87 -6.12
N THR A 382 -28.67 7.78 -6.89
CA THR A 382 -29.43 7.79 -8.15
C THR A 382 -30.93 7.84 -7.91
N ARG A 383 -31.48 7.13 -6.88
CA ARG A 383 -32.89 7.25 -6.51
C ARG A 383 -33.28 8.66 -6.06
N LYS A 384 -32.45 9.32 -5.27
CA LYS A 384 -32.68 10.69 -4.83
C LYS A 384 -32.76 11.65 -6.02
N ARG A 385 -31.89 11.51 -7.01
CA ARG A 385 -31.91 12.32 -8.22
C ARG A 385 -33.16 12.12 -9.09
N LEU A 386 -33.69 10.91 -9.16
CA LEU A 386 -34.92 10.63 -9.91
C LEU A 386 -36.13 11.30 -9.23
N ILE A 387 -36.18 11.33 -7.90
CA ILE A 387 -37.24 11.99 -7.15
C ILE A 387 -37.14 13.52 -7.28
N ASP A 388 -35.93 14.09 -7.19
CA ASP A 388 -35.71 15.54 -7.29
C ASP A 388 -35.93 16.10 -8.72
N ASN A 389 -35.87 15.25 -9.75
CA ASN A 389 -36.08 15.60 -11.15
C ASN A 389 -37.50 15.27 -11.70
N THR A 390 -38.40 14.70 -10.92
CA THR A 390 -39.80 14.56 -11.29
C THR A 390 -40.47 15.92 -11.10
N PRO A 391 -40.99 16.58 -12.18
CA PRO A 391 -41.75 17.80 -12.01
C PRO A 391 -43.02 17.54 -11.17
N PRO A 392 -43.48 18.53 -10.39
CA PRO A 392 -44.64 18.44 -9.50
C PRO A 392 -45.92 18.12 -10.25
#